data_e3df257e4e520187c9a9f0927ca167d7
#
_entry.id   e3df257e4e520187c9a9f0927ca167d7
#
_cell.length_a   1.000
_cell.length_b   1.000
_cell.length_c   1.000
_cell.angle_alpha   90.00
_cell.angle_beta   90.00
_cell.angle_gamma   90.00
#
_symmetry.space_group_name_H-M   'P 1'
#
loop_
_entity.id
_entity.type
_entity.pdbx_description
1 polymer ?
#
loop_
_entity_poly.entity_id
_entity_poly.type
_entity_poly.pdbx_seq_one_letter_code
_entity_poly.pdbx_strand_id
1 'polypeptide(L)'
;MIGRIFAWLADGAHWQGSDGILTRLIEHLAYSLVAVVIAALIAIPLGLFIGHTGRGRFLVVNLTGAARAIPSLGLLFLAVLWLGPKFSGDIAFLAPAGLVLVVLAIPPILSGAYAGVEGVDPQARDAARGMGMRGTEVLRQVEVPCALPLIMSGIRSATLQVIATATIAAVVGLGGLGRFLIDGLAVRDTPQTASGAVLVALLALAVDMVLALVQRSVVSRGLTGRYAGVPVVDVDAREGVTQPTAAMEHGA
;
A
#
# COMPACT_ATOMS: atom_id res chain seq x y z
N MET A 1 -6.44 -3.23 33.64
CA MET A 1 -5.60 -3.62 32.49
C MET A 1 -4.96 -2.41 31.83
N ILE A 2 -5.74 -1.42 31.40
CA ILE A 2 -5.24 -0.20 30.73
C ILE A 2 -4.14 0.51 31.55
N GLY A 3 -4.33 0.74 32.87
CA GLY A 3 -3.32 1.38 33.71
C GLY A 3 -1.98 0.61 33.79
N ARG A 4 -1.99 -0.73 33.68
CA ARG A 4 -0.76 -1.54 33.63
C ARG A 4 0.00 -1.40 32.32
N ILE A 5 -0.70 -1.20 31.21
CA ILE A 5 -0.09 -0.90 29.90
C ILE A 5 0.62 0.47 29.94
N PHE A 6 -0.09 1.49 30.48
CA PHE A 6 0.52 2.81 30.63
C PHE A 6 1.71 2.80 31.59
N ALA A 7 1.63 2.09 32.72
CA ALA A 7 2.75 1.95 33.64
C ALA A 7 3.96 1.26 32.97
N TRP A 8 3.73 0.22 32.16
CA TRP A 8 4.79 -0.47 31.43
C TRP A 8 5.44 0.44 30.36
N LEU A 9 4.65 1.19 29.61
CA LEU A 9 5.14 2.16 28.61
C LEU A 9 5.83 3.37 29.23
N ALA A 10 5.45 3.77 30.43
CA ALA A 10 6.07 4.90 31.15
C ALA A 10 7.36 4.54 31.86
N ASP A 11 7.67 3.26 32.00
CA ASP A 11 8.91 2.82 32.63
C ASP A 11 10.10 3.04 31.67
N GLY A 12 11.01 3.94 32.06
CA GLY A 12 12.21 4.27 31.30
C GLY A 12 13.14 3.11 31.04
N ALA A 13 13.09 2.05 31.83
CA ALA A 13 13.90 0.86 31.66
C ALA A 13 13.56 0.13 30.36
N HIS A 14 12.32 0.16 29.90
CA HIS A 14 11.89 -0.49 28.67
C HIS A 14 12.28 0.26 27.40
N TRP A 15 12.75 1.52 27.50
CA TRP A 15 13.13 2.34 26.35
C TRP A 15 14.59 2.20 25.93
N GLN A 16 15.45 1.71 26.82
CA GLN A 16 16.91 1.69 26.68
C GLN A 16 17.46 0.29 26.47
N GLY A 17 18.66 0.21 25.91
CA GLY A 17 19.37 -1.05 25.68
C GLY A 17 19.10 -1.68 24.31
N SER A 18 19.73 -2.82 24.05
CA SER A 18 19.60 -3.58 22.79
C SER A 18 18.19 -4.07 22.52
N ASP A 19 17.45 -4.36 23.59
CA ASP A 19 16.07 -4.87 23.54
C ASP A 19 15.03 -3.79 23.85
N GLY A 20 15.47 -2.54 23.98
CA GLY A 20 14.60 -1.41 24.30
C GLY A 20 13.65 -1.04 23.16
N ILE A 21 12.56 -0.33 23.51
CA ILE A 21 11.50 0.09 22.56
C ILE A 21 12.11 0.88 21.40
N LEU A 22 13.07 1.78 21.65
CA LEU A 22 13.65 2.60 20.60
C LEU A 22 14.44 1.77 19.58
N THR A 23 15.25 0.82 20.05
CA THR A 23 16.03 -0.08 19.19
C THR A 23 15.08 -0.95 18.36
N ARG A 24 14.08 -1.57 19.00
CA ARG A 24 13.08 -2.39 18.32
C ARG A 24 12.22 -1.62 17.33
N LEU A 25 11.95 -0.34 17.59
CA LEU A 25 11.25 0.56 16.67
C LEU A 25 12.10 0.82 15.42
N ILE A 26 13.38 1.13 15.58
CA ILE A 26 14.30 1.38 14.46
C ILE A 26 14.46 0.13 13.61
N GLU A 27 14.65 -1.04 14.22
CA GLU A 27 14.71 -2.33 13.52
C GLU A 27 13.42 -2.56 12.70
N HIS A 28 12.26 -2.38 13.31
CA HIS A 28 10.97 -2.59 12.65
C HIS A 28 10.78 -1.67 11.44
N LEU A 29 11.13 -0.40 11.58
CA LEU A 29 11.10 0.58 10.50
C LEU A 29 12.10 0.22 9.39
N ALA A 30 13.31 -0.18 9.75
CA ALA A 30 14.35 -0.53 8.78
C ALA A 30 13.93 -1.74 7.94
N TYR A 31 13.46 -2.82 8.56
CA TYR A 31 12.99 -4.01 7.84
C TYR A 31 11.80 -3.68 6.93
N SER A 32 10.84 -2.91 7.44
CA SER A 32 9.66 -2.52 6.68
C SER A 32 10.01 -1.62 5.50
N LEU A 33 10.86 -0.62 5.72
CA LEU A 33 11.28 0.32 4.67
C LEU A 33 12.04 -0.40 3.56
N VAL A 34 13.04 -1.22 3.92
CA VAL A 34 13.85 -1.97 2.94
C VAL A 34 12.96 -2.89 2.11
N ALA A 35 12.05 -3.62 2.74
CA ALA A 35 11.14 -4.52 2.05
C ALA A 35 10.21 -3.77 1.07
N VAL A 36 9.62 -2.65 1.49
CA VAL A 36 8.72 -1.84 0.65
C VAL A 36 9.49 -1.20 -0.50
N VAL A 37 10.71 -0.68 -0.27
CA VAL A 37 11.53 -0.08 -1.31
C VAL A 37 11.90 -1.11 -2.38
N ILE A 38 12.37 -2.29 -1.98
CA ILE A 38 12.71 -3.37 -2.93
C ILE A 38 11.45 -3.79 -3.71
N ALA A 39 10.32 -3.98 -3.02
CA ALA A 39 9.06 -4.33 -3.67
C ALA A 39 8.59 -3.24 -4.65
N ALA A 40 8.72 -1.97 -4.31
CA ALA A 40 8.34 -0.85 -5.17
C ALA A 40 9.23 -0.77 -6.42
N LEU A 41 10.54 -0.98 -6.28
CA LEU A 41 11.48 -1.01 -7.41
C LEU A 41 11.15 -2.11 -8.43
N ILE A 42 10.53 -3.21 -8.00
CA ILE A 42 10.09 -4.30 -8.87
C ILE A 42 8.66 -4.05 -9.36
N ALA A 43 7.74 -3.78 -8.45
CA ALA A 43 6.31 -3.76 -8.72
C ALA A 43 5.85 -2.53 -9.52
N ILE A 44 6.44 -1.35 -9.28
CA ILE A 44 6.04 -0.13 -10.00
C ILE A 44 6.39 -0.25 -11.48
N PRO A 45 7.64 -0.53 -11.90
CA PRO A 45 7.95 -0.68 -13.32
C PRO A 45 7.11 -1.76 -14.02
N LEU A 46 6.89 -2.90 -13.35
CA LEU A 46 6.05 -3.97 -13.89
C LEU A 46 4.59 -3.52 -14.04
N GLY A 47 4.02 -2.86 -13.04
CA GLY A 47 2.66 -2.36 -13.07
C GLY A 47 2.44 -1.30 -14.15
N LEU A 48 3.39 -0.36 -14.30
CA LEU A 48 3.39 0.63 -15.36
C LEU A 48 3.46 -0.01 -16.75
N PHE A 49 4.36 -0.98 -16.93
CA PHE A 49 4.51 -1.71 -18.19
C PHE A 49 3.22 -2.46 -18.56
N ILE A 50 2.64 -3.19 -17.60
CA ILE A 50 1.42 -3.97 -17.83
C ILE A 50 0.23 -3.03 -18.11
N GLY A 51 0.08 -1.95 -17.34
CA GLY A 51 -0.98 -0.95 -17.52
C GLY A 51 -0.90 -0.23 -18.87
N HIS A 52 0.32 0.14 -19.30
CA HIS A 52 0.55 0.83 -20.56
C HIS A 52 0.36 -0.07 -21.79
N THR A 53 0.82 -1.33 -21.72
CA THR A 53 0.81 -2.26 -22.87
C THR A 53 -0.41 -3.17 -22.91
N GLY A 54 -1.13 -3.33 -21.79
CA GLY A 54 -2.18 -4.34 -21.60
C GLY A 54 -1.66 -5.78 -21.50
N ARG A 55 -0.34 -5.99 -21.73
CA ARG A 55 0.26 -7.34 -21.72
C ARG A 55 0.50 -7.82 -20.30
N GLY A 56 0.00 -9.00 -19.95
CA GLY A 56 0.17 -9.57 -18.60
C GLY A 56 -0.94 -9.19 -17.59
N ARG A 57 -2.05 -8.58 -18.02
CA ARG A 57 -3.21 -8.27 -17.16
C ARG A 57 -3.67 -9.47 -16.33
N PHE A 58 -3.69 -10.66 -16.94
CA PHE A 58 -4.04 -11.91 -16.25
C PHE A 58 -3.14 -12.18 -15.02
N LEU A 59 -1.82 -11.89 -15.13
CA LEU A 59 -0.88 -12.06 -14.03
C LEU A 59 -1.22 -11.13 -12.86
N VAL A 60 -1.52 -9.85 -13.11
CA VAL A 60 -1.84 -8.90 -12.03
C VAL A 60 -3.09 -9.31 -11.30
N VAL A 61 -4.16 -9.64 -12.02
CA VAL A 61 -5.44 -10.04 -11.42
C VAL A 61 -5.29 -11.29 -10.57
N ASN A 62 -4.62 -12.34 -11.09
CA ASN A 62 -4.46 -13.59 -10.36
C ASN A 62 -3.45 -13.47 -9.20
N LEU A 63 -2.34 -12.76 -9.38
CA LEU A 63 -1.33 -12.58 -8.34
C LEU A 63 -1.92 -11.82 -7.14
N THR A 64 -2.70 -10.78 -7.40
CA THR A 64 -3.36 -9.99 -6.33
C THR A 64 -4.39 -10.84 -5.57
N GLY A 65 -5.13 -11.71 -6.26
CA GLY A 65 -6.05 -12.67 -5.64
C GLY A 65 -5.32 -13.73 -4.82
N ALA A 66 -4.32 -14.37 -5.41
CA ALA A 66 -3.55 -15.44 -4.77
C ALA A 66 -2.77 -14.95 -3.52
N ALA A 67 -2.21 -13.74 -3.57
CA ALA A 67 -1.44 -13.19 -2.45
C ALA A 67 -2.25 -13.04 -1.16
N ARG A 68 -3.57 -12.84 -1.28
CA ARG A 68 -4.47 -12.76 -0.12
C ARG A 68 -4.80 -14.12 0.49
N ALA A 69 -4.64 -15.20 -0.28
CA ALA A 69 -4.92 -16.56 0.15
C ALA A 69 -3.70 -17.22 0.82
N ILE A 70 -2.49 -16.68 0.63
CA ILE A 70 -1.26 -17.25 1.18
C ILE A 70 -1.18 -16.93 2.68
N PRO A 71 -1.11 -17.95 3.58
CA PRO A 71 -0.91 -17.73 4.99
C PRO A 71 0.51 -17.21 5.25
N SER A 72 0.63 -15.92 5.62
CA SER A 72 1.92 -15.23 5.81
C SER A 72 2.84 -15.94 6.79
N LEU A 73 2.29 -16.45 7.89
CA LEU A 73 3.05 -17.21 8.89
C LEU A 73 3.60 -18.51 8.30
N GLY A 74 2.78 -19.25 7.53
CA GLY A 74 3.22 -20.46 6.84
C GLY A 74 4.35 -20.18 5.84
N LEU A 75 4.23 -19.11 5.07
CA LEU A 75 5.25 -18.69 4.13
C LEU A 75 6.56 -18.31 4.84
N LEU A 76 6.48 -17.62 5.99
CA LEU A 76 7.65 -17.29 6.81
C LEU A 76 8.37 -18.56 7.31
N PHE A 77 7.64 -19.52 7.86
CA PHE A 77 8.26 -20.77 8.30
C PHE A 77 8.89 -21.55 7.15
N LEU A 78 8.20 -21.67 6.02
CA LEU A 78 8.75 -22.34 4.83
C LEU A 78 10.02 -21.64 4.32
N ALA A 79 10.02 -20.32 4.26
CA ALA A 79 11.18 -19.56 3.84
C ALA A 79 12.38 -19.77 4.78
N VAL A 80 12.17 -19.72 6.10
CA VAL A 80 13.25 -19.93 7.08
C VAL A 80 13.76 -21.37 7.04
N LEU A 81 12.88 -22.36 6.95
CA LEU A 81 13.28 -23.78 6.88
C LEU A 81 14.08 -24.10 5.61
N TRP A 82 13.73 -23.48 4.48
CA TRP A 82 14.36 -23.80 3.19
C TRP A 82 15.59 -22.94 2.90
N LEU A 83 15.57 -21.66 3.25
CA LEU A 83 16.65 -20.71 2.98
C LEU A 83 17.59 -20.55 4.19
N GLY A 84 17.08 -20.63 5.42
CA GLY A 84 17.88 -20.43 6.64
C GLY A 84 19.17 -21.25 6.67
N PRO A 85 19.14 -22.57 6.36
CA PRO A 85 20.37 -23.39 6.36
C PRO A 85 21.46 -22.97 5.38
N LYS A 86 21.14 -22.07 4.42
CA LYS A 86 22.10 -21.54 3.45
C LYS A 86 22.88 -20.34 3.95
N PHE A 87 22.50 -19.78 5.09
CA PHE A 87 23.09 -18.62 5.71
C PHE A 87 23.58 -18.94 7.11
N SER A 88 24.45 -18.08 7.66
CA SER A 88 24.98 -18.21 9.01
C SER A 88 24.64 -17.00 9.86
N GLY A 89 24.55 -17.18 11.18
CA GLY A 89 24.26 -16.11 12.13
C GLY A 89 22.85 -15.51 11.91
N ASP A 90 22.70 -14.23 12.20
CA ASP A 90 21.38 -13.53 12.15
C ASP A 90 20.79 -13.47 10.74
N ILE A 91 21.63 -13.55 9.72
CA ILE A 91 21.20 -13.55 8.30
C ILE A 91 20.35 -14.77 7.98
N ALA A 92 20.54 -15.90 8.69
CA ALA A 92 19.74 -17.10 8.52
C ALA A 92 18.24 -16.89 8.78
N PHE A 93 17.89 -15.89 9.58
CA PHE A 93 16.51 -15.52 9.88
C PHE A 93 16.10 -14.24 9.13
N LEU A 94 17.01 -13.26 9.06
CA LEU A 94 16.75 -11.96 8.47
C LEU A 94 16.49 -12.04 6.96
N ALA A 95 17.32 -12.79 6.21
CA ALA A 95 17.20 -12.86 4.76
C ALA A 95 15.91 -13.57 4.29
N PRO A 96 15.54 -14.76 4.83
CA PRO A 96 14.28 -15.39 4.48
C PRO A 96 13.05 -14.55 4.88
N ALA A 97 13.05 -13.99 6.10
CA ALA A 97 11.94 -13.15 6.55
C ALA A 97 11.81 -11.89 5.69
N GLY A 98 12.92 -11.21 5.41
CA GLY A 98 12.95 -10.04 4.52
C GLY A 98 12.44 -10.35 3.11
N LEU A 99 12.83 -11.49 2.54
CA LEU A 99 12.32 -11.96 1.24
C LEU A 99 10.80 -12.11 1.26
N VAL A 100 10.25 -12.72 2.31
CA VAL A 100 8.79 -12.89 2.45
C VAL A 100 8.09 -11.53 2.55
N LEU A 101 8.63 -10.58 3.32
CA LEU A 101 8.09 -9.23 3.40
C LEU A 101 8.06 -8.56 2.03
N VAL A 102 9.13 -8.69 1.23
CA VAL A 102 9.20 -8.16 -0.16
C VAL A 102 8.13 -8.82 -1.03
N VAL A 103 8.05 -10.15 -1.03
CA VAL A 103 7.08 -10.90 -1.86
C VAL A 103 5.64 -10.49 -1.54
N LEU A 104 5.31 -10.31 -0.25
CA LEU A 104 3.97 -9.91 0.18
C LEU A 104 3.66 -8.43 -0.13
N ALA A 105 4.69 -7.58 -0.24
CA ALA A 105 4.52 -6.16 -0.58
C ALA A 105 4.31 -5.92 -2.09
N ILE A 106 4.78 -6.82 -2.97
CA ILE A 106 4.67 -6.66 -4.43
C ILE A 106 3.22 -6.55 -4.91
N PRO A 107 2.26 -7.43 -4.55
CA PRO A 107 0.92 -7.41 -5.11
C PRO A 107 0.14 -6.10 -4.92
N PRO A 108 0.07 -5.48 -3.74
CA PRO A 108 -0.66 -4.21 -3.58
C PRO A 108 -0.02 -3.05 -4.35
N ILE A 109 1.32 -2.99 -4.42
CA ILE A 109 2.02 -1.95 -5.19
C ILE A 109 1.80 -2.17 -6.69
N LEU A 110 1.95 -3.40 -7.17
CA LEU A 110 1.74 -3.79 -8.56
C LEU A 110 0.31 -3.46 -9.01
N SER A 111 -0.67 -3.83 -8.20
CA SER A 111 -2.09 -3.56 -8.46
C SER A 111 -2.37 -2.05 -8.53
N GLY A 112 -1.81 -1.25 -7.60
CA GLY A 112 -1.96 0.20 -7.61
C GLY A 112 -1.36 0.85 -8.84
N ALA A 113 -0.15 0.43 -9.26
CA ALA A 113 0.52 0.95 -10.43
C ALA A 113 -0.21 0.55 -11.73
N TYR A 114 -0.61 -0.72 -11.85
CA TYR A 114 -1.38 -1.22 -12.97
C TYR A 114 -2.72 -0.49 -13.11
N ALA A 115 -3.53 -0.49 -12.04
CA ALA A 115 -4.86 0.13 -12.07
C ALA A 115 -4.79 1.65 -12.29
N GLY A 116 -3.73 2.29 -11.77
CA GLY A 116 -3.50 3.72 -11.98
C GLY A 116 -3.28 4.06 -13.43
N VAL A 117 -2.48 3.28 -14.15
CA VAL A 117 -2.26 3.47 -15.59
C VAL A 117 -3.47 3.04 -16.39
N GLU A 118 -4.06 1.88 -16.12
CA GLU A 118 -5.25 1.40 -16.84
C GLU A 118 -6.42 2.38 -16.77
N GLY A 119 -6.60 3.04 -15.61
CA GLY A 119 -7.68 3.99 -15.36
C GLY A 119 -7.50 5.38 -15.98
N VAL A 120 -6.42 5.65 -16.71
CA VAL A 120 -6.23 6.93 -17.41
C VAL A 120 -7.22 7.04 -18.57
N ASP A 121 -7.89 8.21 -18.67
CA ASP A 121 -8.86 8.49 -19.73
C ASP A 121 -8.27 8.22 -21.12
N PRO A 122 -8.91 7.37 -21.95
CA PRO A 122 -8.50 7.12 -23.31
C PRO A 122 -8.39 8.40 -24.15
N GLN A 123 -9.29 9.37 -23.96
CA GLN A 123 -9.27 10.65 -24.68
C GLN A 123 -8.00 11.45 -24.38
N ALA A 124 -7.53 11.43 -23.12
CA ALA A 124 -6.28 12.09 -22.75
C ALA A 124 -5.07 11.44 -23.43
N ARG A 125 -5.07 10.10 -23.55
CA ARG A 125 -4.02 9.35 -24.26
C ARG A 125 -4.05 9.66 -25.77
N ASP A 126 -5.22 9.70 -26.38
CA ASP A 126 -5.38 9.94 -27.81
C ASP A 126 -5.03 11.39 -28.16
N ALA A 127 -5.40 12.36 -27.33
CA ALA A 127 -4.97 13.75 -27.48
C ALA A 127 -3.43 13.89 -27.42
N ALA A 128 -2.78 13.21 -26.47
CA ALA A 128 -1.32 13.22 -26.36
C ALA A 128 -0.65 12.63 -27.61
N ARG A 129 -1.18 11.52 -28.14
CA ARG A 129 -0.69 10.91 -29.39
C ARG A 129 -0.93 11.82 -30.59
N GLY A 130 -2.10 12.48 -30.66
CA GLY A 130 -2.42 13.47 -31.70
C GLY A 130 -1.47 14.67 -31.70
N MET A 131 -0.91 15.05 -30.55
CA MET A 131 0.15 16.05 -30.41
C MET A 131 1.55 15.53 -30.79
N GLY A 132 1.68 14.27 -31.25
CA GLY A 132 2.94 13.66 -31.68
C GLY A 132 3.75 12.99 -30.57
N MET A 133 3.21 12.81 -29.38
CA MET A 133 3.92 12.11 -28.29
C MET A 133 4.11 10.62 -28.62
N ARG A 134 5.33 10.11 -28.40
CA ARG A 134 5.64 8.68 -28.48
C ARG A 134 5.08 7.93 -27.29
N GLY A 135 4.93 6.61 -27.37
CA GLY A 135 4.37 5.79 -26.30
C GLY A 135 5.04 6.02 -24.93
N THR A 136 6.37 6.08 -24.89
CA THR A 136 7.13 6.36 -23.66
C THR A 136 6.91 7.77 -23.11
N GLU A 137 6.65 8.76 -23.98
CA GLU A 137 6.33 10.12 -23.59
C GLU A 137 4.92 10.20 -23.01
N VAL A 138 3.96 9.52 -23.64
CA VAL A 138 2.59 9.36 -23.12
C VAL A 138 2.63 8.71 -21.74
N LEU A 139 3.39 7.62 -21.57
CA LEU A 139 3.55 6.96 -20.28
C LEU A 139 4.07 7.92 -19.21
N ARG A 140 5.15 8.63 -19.48
CA ARG A 140 5.84 9.46 -18.46
C ARG A 140 5.15 10.78 -18.18
N GLN A 141 4.54 11.42 -19.19
CA GLN A 141 4.00 12.78 -19.07
C GLN A 141 2.49 12.81 -18.83
N VAL A 142 1.78 11.74 -19.19
CA VAL A 142 0.32 11.65 -19.02
C VAL A 142 -0.07 10.55 -18.06
N GLU A 143 0.31 9.29 -18.35
CA GLU A 143 -0.19 8.15 -17.59
C GLU A 143 0.37 8.11 -16.17
N VAL A 144 1.69 8.25 -15.97
CA VAL A 144 2.32 8.19 -14.64
C VAL A 144 1.80 9.32 -13.72
N PRO A 145 1.73 10.59 -14.13
CA PRO A 145 1.15 11.63 -13.29
C PRO A 145 -0.30 11.35 -12.89
N CYS A 146 -1.12 10.87 -13.83
CA CYS A 146 -2.51 10.50 -13.54
C CYS A 146 -2.63 9.26 -12.64
N ALA A 147 -1.68 8.32 -12.72
CA ALA A 147 -1.65 7.10 -11.93
C ALA A 147 -1.13 7.30 -10.50
N LEU A 148 -0.43 8.41 -10.22
CA LEU A 148 0.21 8.67 -8.92
C LEU A 148 -0.70 8.44 -7.71
N PRO A 149 -1.98 8.86 -7.68
CA PRO A 149 -2.86 8.62 -6.54
C PRO A 149 -3.02 7.14 -6.21
N LEU A 150 -3.17 6.28 -7.22
CA LEU A 150 -3.34 4.84 -7.05
C LEU A 150 -2.01 4.13 -6.75
N ILE A 151 -0.91 4.58 -7.35
CA ILE A 151 0.44 4.10 -6.99
C ILE A 151 0.71 4.36 -5.51
N MET A 152 0.48 5.57 -5.03
CA MET A 152 0.66 5.93 -3.62
C MET A 152 -0.26 5.13 -2.70
N SER A 153 -1.51 4.90 -3.11
CA SER A 153 -2.44 4.03 -2.36
C SER A 153 -1.93 2.60 -2.26
N GLY A 154 -1.36 2.06 -3.35
CA GLY A 154 -0.71 0.74 -3.36
C GLY A 154 0.48 0.65 -2.42
N ILE A 155 1.36 1.67 -2.42
CA ILE A 155 2.51 1.76 -1.51
C ILE A 155 2.04 1.82 -0.05
N ARG A 156 1.02 2.63 0.28
CA ARG A 156 0.46 2.72 1.64
C ARG A 156 -0.09 1.37 2.10
N SER A 157 -0.89 0.71 1.27
CA SER A 157 -1.43 -0.63 1.57
C SER A 157 -0.33 -1.65 1.80
N ALA A 158 0.71 -1.67 0.95
CA ALA A 158 1.86 -2.54 1.10
C ALA A 158 2.62 -2.26 2.40
N THR A 159 2.85 -1.00 2.73
CA THR A 159 3.58 -0.59 3.94
C THR A 159 2.86 -1.05 5.20
N LEU A 160 1.56 -0.84 5.30
CA LEU A 160 0.75 -1.30 6.43
C LEU A 160 0.76 -2.83 6.54
N GLN A 161 0.66 -3.54 5.40
CA GLN A 161 0.76 -5.00 5.36
C GLN A 161 2.12 -5.49 5.82
N VAL A 162 3.22 -4.83 5.39
CA VAL A 162 4.58 -5.20 5.78
C VAL A 162 4.80 -4.98 7.28
N ILE A 163 4.37 -3.84 7.86
CA ILE A 163 4.45 -3.57 9.30
C ILE A 163 3.73 -4.67 10.08
N ALA A 164 2.51 -5.03 9.67
CA ALA A 164 1.76 -6.10 10.33
C ALA A 164 2.46 -7.46 10.20
N THR A 165 3.00 -7.80 9.03
CA THR A 165 3.70 -9.08 8.80
C THR A 165 5.05 -9.14 9.49
N ALA A 166 5.81 -8.03 9.56
CA ALA A 166 7.05 -7.93 10.30
C ALA A 166 6.84 -8.17 11.81
N THR A 167 5.68 -7.77 12.34
CA THR A 167 5.30 -8.10 13.73
C THR A 167 5.20 -9.61 13.93
N ILE A 168 4.58 -10.33 12.99
CA ILE A 168 4.45 -11.79 13.03
C ILE A 168 5.80 -12.46 12.79
N ALA A 169 6.66 -11.87 11.97
CA ALA A 169 7.99 -12.41 11.66
C ALA A 169 8.93 -12.49 12.88
N ALA A 170 8.61 -11.80 13.98
CA ALA A 170 9.29 -11.98 15.26
C ALA A 170 9.23 -13.43 15.78
N VAL A 171 8.22 -14.22 15.39
CA VAL A 171 8.10 -15.66 15.74
C VAL A 171 9.27 -16.47 15.17
N VAL A 172 9.75 -16.10 13.98
CA VAL A 172 10.88 -16.79 13.32
C VAL A 172 12.23 -16.14 13.62
N GLY A 173 12.31 -15.27 14.61
CA GLY A 173 13.57 -14.66 15.06
C GLY A 173 13.86 -13.29 14.47
N LEU A 174 12.97 -12.70 13.69
CA LEU A 174 13.13 -11.30 13.26
C LEU A 174 13.00 -10.37 14.47
N GLY A 175 13.83 -9.34 14.55
CA GLY A 175 13.74 -8.29 15.57
C GLY A 175 12.49 -7.41 15.43
N GLY A 176 12.58 -6.20 15.96
CA GLY A 176 11.52 -5.21 15.86
C GLY A 176 10.46 -5.32 16.97
N LEU A 177 9.43 -4.47 16.90
CA LEU A 177 8.39 -4.36 17.92
C LEU A 177 7.59 -5.63 18.15
N GLY A 178 7.58 -6.55 17.18
CA GLY A 178 6.94 -7.86 17.32
C GLY A 178 7.52 -8.71 18.45
N ARG A 179 8.78 -8.48 18.83
CA ARG A 179 9.40 -9.18 19.96
C ARG A 179 8.65 -8.99 21.26
N PHE A 180 8.17 -7.77 21.54
CA PHE A 180 7.39 -7.52 22.75
C PHE A 180 6.10 -8.36 22.82
N LEU A 181 5.46 -8.62 21.68
CA LEU A 181 4.28 -9.49 21.62
C LEU A 181 4.67 -10.95 21.88
N ILE A 182 5.66 -11.45 21.14
CA ILE A 182 6.03 -12.86 21.16
C ILE A 182 6.66 -13.24 22.51
N ASP A 183 7.61 -12.44 23.00
CA ASP A 183 8.28 -12.68 24.27
C ASP A 183 7.31 -12.53 25.45
N GLY A 184 6.45 -11.50 25.42
CA GLY A 184 5.42 -11.33 26.45
C GLY A 184 4.41 -12.48 26.48
N LEU A 185 4.03 -13.04 25.33
CA LEU A 185 3.19 -14.23 25.26
C LEU A 185 3.90 -15.46 25.84
N ALA A 186 5.19 -15.65 25.54
CA ALA A 186 5.95 -16.80 26.00
C ALA A 186 6.06 -16.84 27.53
N VAL A 187 6.24 -15.69 28.19
CA VAL A 187 6.33 -15.56 29.65
C VAL A 187 5.00 -15.21 30.32
N ARG A 188 3.91 -15.13 29.56
CA ARG A 188 2.57 -14.74 30.03
C ARG A 188 2.52 -13.34 30.66
N ASP A 189 3.40 -12.44 30.22
CA ASP A 189 3.36 -11.01 30.58
C ASP A 189 2.35 -10.27 29.68
N THR A 190 1.12 -10.18 30.17
CA THR A 190 0.02 -9.50 29.47
C THR A 190 0.27 -7.99 29.26
N PRO A 191 0.79 -7.23 30.24
CA PRO A 191 1.20 -5.84 30.04
C PRO A 191 2.20 -5.65 28.91
N GLN A 192 3.27 -6.43 28.86
CA GLN A 192 4.28 -6.38 27.78
C GLN A 192 3.66 -6.68 26.42
N THR A 193 2.92 -7.78 26.30
CA THR A 193 2.24 -8.19 25.06
C THR A 193 1.31 -7.10 24.55
N ALA A 194 0.45 -6.56 25.44
CA ALA A 194 -0.49 -5.51 25.07
C ALA A 194 0.22 -4.20 24.69
N SER A 195 1.28 -3.82 25.42
CA SER A 195 2.10 -2.65 25.09
C SER A 195 2.78 -2.79 23.72
N GLY A 196 3.30 -3.98 23.40
CA GLY A 196 3.84 -4.27 22.07
C GLY A 196 2.81 -4.08 20.97
N ALA A 197 1.58 -4.58 21.16
CA ALA A 197 0.50 -4.39 20.19
C ALA A 197 0.13 -2.90 20.01
N VAL A 198 0.07 -2.13 21.08
CA VAL A 198 -0.16 -0.68 21.03
C VAL A 198 0.96 0.03 20.29
N LEU A 199 2.22 -0.31 20.55
CA LEU A 199 3.37 0.29 19.86
C LEU A 199 3.34 0.02 18.35
N VAL A 200 3.04 -1.21 17.92
CA VAL A 200 2.88 -1.54 16.51
C VAL A 200 1.73 -0.77 15.86
N ALA A 201 0.59 -0.67 16.53
CA ALA A 201 -0.55 0.08 16.03
C ALA A 201 -0.24 1.58 15.89
N LEU A 202 0.45 2.17 16.86
CA LEU A 202 0.90 3.57 16.80
C LEU A 202 1.92 3.79 15.69
N LEU A 203 2.86 2.86 15.51
CA LEU A 203 3.82 2.90 14.41
C LEU A 203 3.10 2.86 13.05
N ALA A 204 2.18 1.91 12.87
CA ALA A 204 1.41 1.79 11.63
C ALA A 204 0.64 3.07 11.32
N LEU A 205 -0.04 3.65 12.32
CA LEU A 205 -0.79 4.90 12.19
C LEU A 205 0.14 6.08 11.85
N ALA A 206 1.28 6.19 12.53
CA ALA A 206 2.25 7.26 12.28
C ALA A 206 2.81 7.19 10.85
N VAL A 207 3.21 6.00 10.42
CA VAL A 207 3.73 5.78 9.05
C VAL A 207 2.65 6.05 8.01
N ASP A 208 1.41 5.59 8.23
CA ASP A 208 0.29 5.87 7.32
C ASP A 208 0.00 7.36 7.20
N MET A 209 0.04 8.09 8.31
CA MET A 209 -0.13 9.54 8.34
C MET A 209 0.98 10.25 7.54
N VAL A 210 2.24 9.85 7.72
CA VAL A 210 3.37 10.39 6.95
C VAL A 210 3.18 10.12 5.46
N LEU A 211 2.85 8.89 5.08
CA LEU A 211 2.61 8.54 3.68
C LEU A 211 1.39 9.28 3.09
N ALA A 212 0.34 9.52 3.89
CA ALA A 212 -0.79 10.34 3.48
C ALA A 212 -0.40 11.80 3.22
N LEU A 213 0.49 12.37 4.04
CA LEU A 213 1.04 13.71 3.81
C LEU A 213 1.91 13.76 2.56
N VAL A 214 2.78 12.77 2.36
CA VAL A 214 3.58 12.62 1.13
C VAL A 214 2.68 12.52 -0.09
N GLN A 215 1.65 11.69 -0.03
CA GLN A 215 0.68 11.57 -1.12
C GLN A 215 0.03 12.92 -1.46
N ARG A 216 -0.37 13.69 -0.45
CA ARG A 216 -0.97 15.03 -0.67
C ARG A 216 -0.01 16.04 -1.30
N SER A 217 1.30 15.90 -1.08
CA SER A 217 2.31 16.78 -1.66
C SER A 217 2.69 16.40 -3.08
N VAL A 218 2.68 15.11 -3.41
CA VAL A 218 3.11 14.57 -4.71
C VAL A 218 1.95 14.55 -5.72
N VAL A 219 0.73 14.27 -5.26
CA VAL A 219 -0.45 14.22 -6.12
C VAL A 219 -1.01 15.63 -6.37
N SER A 220 -1.17 16.00 -7.64
CA SER A 220 -1.72 17.32 -8.00
C SER A 220 -3.16 17.48 -7.50
N ARG A 221 -3.52 18.71 -7.11
CA ARG A 221 -4.86 19.02 -6.56
C ARG A 221 -5.99 18.74 -7.56
N GLY A 222 -5.74 18.81 -8.85
CA GLY A 222 -6.72 18.52 -9.91
C GLY A 222 -7.14 17.05 -9.95
N LEU A 223 -6.26 16.12 -9.53
CA LEU A 223 -6.53 14.67 -9.51
C LEU A 223 -7.22 14.19 -8.22
N THR A 224 -7.32 15.04 -7.20
CA THR A 224 -7.90 14.65 -5.89
C THR A 224 -9.41 14.84 -5.79
N GLY A 225 -10.10 15.12 -6.89
CA GLY A 225 -11.57 15.28 -6.93
C GLY A 225 -12.12 16.50 -6.17
N ARG A 226 -11.25 17.40 -5.69
CA ARG A 226 -11.69 18.61 -4.97
C ARG A 226 -12.36 19.67 -5.86
N TYR A 227 -12.44 19.42 -7.16
CA TYR A 227 -13.20 20.22 -8.12
C TYR A 227 -14.57 19.61 -8.49
N ALA A 228 -15.05 18.62 -7.76
CA ALA A 228 -16.40 18.07 -7.92
C ALA A 228 -17.53 19.04 -7.49
N GLY A 229 -17.28 20.34 -7.51
CA GLY A 229 -18.25 21.40 -7.23
C GLY A 229 -18.67 22.22 -8.44
N VAL A 230 -18.29 21.81 -9.65
CA VAL A 230 -18.89 22.39 -10.84
C VAL A 230 -20.26 21.71 -11.00
N PRO A 231 -21.38 22.42 -10.82
CA PRO A 231 -22.68 21.82 -11.07
C PRO A 231 -22.68 21.32 -12.51
N VAL A 232 -23.04 20.05 -12.68
CA VAL A 232 -23.35 19.51 -14.03
C VAL A 232 -24.46 20.40 -14.55
N VAL A 233 -24.14 21.23 -15.55
CA VAL A 233 -25.14 22.00 -16.25
C VAL A 233 -25.97 20.97 -16.97
N ASP A 234 -27.19 20.76 -16.48
CA ASP A 234 -28.18 19.86 -17.07
C ASP A 234 -28.53 20.44 -18.47
N VAL A 235 -27.92 19.88 -19.49
CA VAL A 235 -28.09 20.31 -20.88
C VAL A 235 -29.53 20.03 -21.35
N ASP A 236 -30.18 19.06 -20.71
CA ASP A 236 -31.59 18.68 -21.03
C ASP A 236 -32.61 19.76 -20.58
N ALA A 237 -32.22 20.67 -19.68
CA ALA A 237 -33.11 21.75 -19.26
C ALA A 237 -33.31 22.86 -20.30
N ARG A 238 -32.56 22.84 -21.42
CA ARG A 238 -32.67 23.86 -22.49
C ARG A 238 -33.49 23.42 -23.71
N GLU A 239 -33.87 22.15 -23.81
CA GLU A 239 -34.72 21.64 -24.92
C GLU A 239 -36.22 21.71 -24.62
N GLY A 240 -36.62 22.26 -23.49
CA GLY A 240 -38.03 22.39 -23.06
C GLY A 240 -38.79 23.60 -23.58
N VAL A 241 -38.35 24.28 -24.68
CA VAL A 241 -39.08 25.42 -25.23
C VAL A 241 -39.45 25.15 -26.69
N THR A 242 -40.78 25.07 -26.89
CA THR A 242 -41.51 25.09 -28.16
C THR A 242 -41.86 23.74 -28.80
N GLN A 243 -42.91 23.07 -28.28
CA GLN A 243 -43.83 22.39 -29.15
C GLN A 243 -44.99 23.37 -29.50
N PRO A 244 -45.25 23.70 -30.76
CA PRO A 244 -46.47 24.42 -31.13
C PRO A 244 -47.65 23.46 -31.03
N THR A 245 -48.63 23.82 -30.21
CA THR A 245 -49.94 23.22 -30.13
C THR A 245 -50.62 23.33 -31.48
N ALA A 246 -50.68 22.24 -32.23
CA ALA A 246 -51.58 22.13 -33.39
C ALA A 246 -53.03 22.01 -32.90
N ALA A 247 -53.78 23.09 -33.05
CA ALA A 247 -55.22 23.11 -32.89
C ALA A 247 -55.87 22.20 -33.95
N MET A 248 -56.46 21.12 -33.52
CA MET A 248 -57.42 20.40 -34.37
C MET A 248 -58.78 21.09 -34.29
N GLU A 249 -59.06 21.88 -35.31
CA GLU A 249 -60.45 22.25 -35.63
C GLU A 249 -61.17 21.03 -36.16
N HIS A 250 -62.20 20.61 -35.43
CA HIS A 250 -63.23 19.78 -35.95
C HIS A 250 -64.36 20.71 -36.43
N GLY A 251 -64.55 20.74 -37.73
CA GLY A 251 -65.75 21.31 -38.39
C GLY A 251 -66.54 20.26 -39.13
N ALA A 252 -67.81 20.16 -38.72
CA ALA A 252 -68.95 19.60 -39.42
C ALA A 252 -68.96 18.14 -39.85
#